data_107c1adc22479a638595d505e457782c
#
_entry.id   107c1adc22479a638595d505e457782c
#
_cell.length_a   1.000
_cell.length_b   1.000
_cell.length_c   1.000
_cell.angle_alpha   90.00
_cell.angle_beta   90.00
_cell.angle_gamma   90.00
#
_symmetry.space_group_name_H-M   'P 1'
#
loop_
_entity.id
_entity.type
_entity.pdbx_description
1 polymer ?
#
loop_
_entity_poly.entity_id
_entity_poly.type
_entity_poly.pdbx_seq_one_letter_code
_entity_poly.pdbx_strand_id
1 'polypeptide(L)'
;MTTFTAKTAFLPLENGLARREGVMSDGAPAAEVRFEAGAFGQLQKPPHALQTRVMSGEFEFTLGGDTRVVRAGESLTLPANVASGCFCLSAGVLLEIPQTR
;
A
#
# COMPACT_ATOMS: atom_id res chain seq x y z
N MET A 1 -4.33 -17.04 8.89
CA MET A 1 -4.21 -15.91 7.92
C MET A 1 -4.94 -14.69 8.46
N THR A 2 -4.31 -13.53 8.44
CA THR A 2 -4.94 -12.30 8.89
C THR A 2 -5.74 -11.68 7.75
N THR A 3 -6.91 -11.14 8.10
CA THR A 3 -7.79 -10.48 7.14
C THR A 3 -8.04 -9.04 7.61
N PHE A 4 -8.32 -8.18 6.66
CA PHE A 4 -8.58 -6.77 6.91
C PHE A 4 -10.08 -6.51 7.03
N THR A 5 -10.45 -5.70 8.03
CA THR A 5 -11.82 -5.22 8.20
C THR A 5 -11.81 -3.70 8.17
N ALA A 6 -12.50 -3.12 7.20
CA ALA A 6 -12.57 -1.66 7.07
C ALA A 6 -13.42 -1.06 8.17
N LYS A 7 -12.97 0.05 8.74
CA LYS A 7 -13.72 0.82 9.73
C LYS A 7 -14.31 2.09 9.15
N THR A 8 -13.81 2.53 8.00
CA THR A 8 -14.30 3.73 7.33
C THR A 8 -14.57 3.43 5.88
N ALA A 9 -15.33 4.28 5.22
CA ALA A 9 -15.50 4.22 3.77
C ALA A 9 -14.22 4.76 3.10
N PHE A 10 -14.04 4.46 1.82
CA PHE A 10 -12.97 5.07 1.04
C PHE A 10 -13.18 6.58 0.98
N LEU A 11 -12.14 7.33 1.33
CA LEU A 11 -12.11 8.77 1.20
C LEU A 11 -11.20 9.12 0.02
N PRO A 12 -11.71 9.88 -0.96
CA PRO A 12 -10.88 10.24 -2.11
C PRO A 12 -9.71 11.13 -1.68
N LEU A 13 -8.56 10.83 -2.26
CA LEU A 13 -7.36 11.62 -2.13
C LEU A 13 -7.06 12.22 -3.50
N GLU A 14 -5.97 12.97 -3.60
CA GLU A 14 -5.55 13.54 -4.88
C GLU A 14 -4.99 12.45 -5.80
N ASN A 15 -4.91 12.75 -7.09
CA ASN A 15 -4.21 11.96 -8.10
C ASN A 15 -4.76 10.54 -8.30
N GLY A 16 -6.07 10.36 -8.19
CA GLY A 16 -6.69 9.07 -8.48
C GLY A 16 -6.52 8.03 -7.38
N LEU A 17 -6.27 8.47 -6.15
CA LEU A 17 -6.18 7.60 -5.00
C LEU A 17 -7.38 7.75 -4.08
N ALA A 18 -7.70 6.67 -3.35
CA ALA A 18 -8.67 6.73 -2.26
C ALA A 18 -8.19 5.81 -1.14
N ARG A 19 -8.46 6.18 0.10
CA ARG A 19 -7.92 5.46 1.25
C ARG A 19 -9.03 5.18 2.25
N ARG A 20 -8.99 4.02 2.88
CA ARG A 20 -9.84 3.71 4.04
C ARG A 20 -9.02 3.02 5.11
N GLU A 21 -9.39 3.23 6.37
CA GLU A 21 -8.69 2.66 7.51
C GLU A 21 -9.48 1.52 8.11
N GLY A 22 -8.78 0.64 8.81
CA GLY A 22 -9.38 -0.48 9.47
C GLY A 22 -8.39 -1.23 10.33
N VAL A 23 -8.70 -2.48 10.61
CA VAL A 23 -7.83 -3.33 11.43
C VAL A 23 -7.70 -4.71 10.80
N MET A 24 -6.58 -5.34 11.07
CA MET A 24 -6.38 -6.75 10.74
C MET A 24 -7.04 -7.61 11.81
N SER A 25 -7.30 -8.87 11.48
CA SER A 25 -7.94 -9.80 12.41
C SER A 25 -7.15 -10.02 13.70
N ASP A 26 -5.85 -9.71 13.70
CA ASP A 26 -5.01 -9.78 14.91
C ASP A 26 -4.98 -8.47 15.70
N GLY A 27 -5.78 -7.46 15.28
CA GLY A 27 -5.85 -6.18 15.96
C GLY A 27 -4.89 -5.12 15.44
N ALA A 28 -3.99 -5.46 14.52
CA ALA A 28 -3.04 -4.48 13.97
C ALA A 28 -3.77 -3.43 13.14
N PRO A 29 -3.44 -2.13 13.32
CA PRO A 29 -4.01 -1.10 12.44
C PRO A 29 -3.50 -1.27 11.02
N ALA A 30 -4.36 -0.99 10.06
CA ALA A 30 -4.04 -1.14 8.65
C ALA A 30 -4.90 -0.20 7.81
N ALA A 31 -4.53 -0.06 6.54
CA ALA A 31 -5.30 0.77 5.61
C ALA A 31 -5.26 0.14 4.23
N GLU A 32 -6.33 0.34 3.47
CA GLU A 32 -6.35 0.02 2.05
C GLU A 32 -6.31 1.29 1.24
N VAL A 33 -5.51 1.29 0.18
CA VAL A 33 -5.41 2.42 -0.74
C VAL A 33 -5.78 1.92 -2.13
N ARG A 34 -6.79 2.54 -2.71
CA ARG A 34 -7.25 2.21 -4.06
C ARG A 34 -6.62 3.17 -5.05
N PHE A 35 -6.12 2.61 -6.15
CA PHE A 35 -5.44 3.38 -7.20
C PHE A 35 -6.17 3.22 -8.51
N GLU A 36 -6.35 4.31 -9.24
CA GLU A 36 -6.72 4.24 -10.65
C GLU A 36 -5.47 3.90 -11.47
N ALA A 37 -5.67 3.29 -12.63
CA ALA A 37 -4.55 3.00 -13.53
C ALA A 37 -3.82 4.30 -13.88
N GLY A 38 -2.49 4.26 -13.83
CA GLY A 38 -1.66 5.42 -14.07
C GLY A 38 -1.44 6.32 -12.86
N ALA A 39 -2.14 6.08 -11.76
CA ALA A 39 -1.93 6.84 -10.53
C ALA A 39 -0.61 6.43 -9.87
N PHE A 40 -0.03 7.34 -9.11
CA PHE A 40 1.22 7.05 -8.42
C PHE A 40 1.17 7.61 -7.01
N GLY A 41 1.83 6.87 -6.09
CA GLY A 41 2.03 7.35 -4.73
C GLY A 41 3.32 8.16 -4.67
N GLN A 42 3.30 9.23 -3.90
CA GLN A 42 4.48 10.07 -3.75
C GLN A 42 5.58 9.31 -3.01
N LEU A 43 6.82 9.66 -3.31
CA LEU A 43 7.96 9.11 -2.59
C LEU A 43 7.84 9.45 -1.11
N GLN A 44 7.99 8.45 -0.27
CA GLN A 44 7.87 8.59 1.17
C GLN A 44 9.03 7.89 1.86
N LYS A 45 9.38 8.39 3.04
CA LYS A 45 10.31 7.73 3.94
C LYS A 45 9.52 7.38 5.20
N PRO A 46 8.88 6.21 5.26
CA PRO A 46 8.05 5.89 6.42
C PRO A 46 8.90 5.77 7.68
N PRO A 47 8.39 6.24 8.84
CA PRO A 47 9.14 6.14 10.09
C PRO A 47 9.28 4.71 10.61
N HIS A 48 8.38 3.83 10.17
CA HIS A 48 8.41 2.41 10.50
C HIS A 48 8.33 1.60 9.22
N ALA A 49 8.84 0.38 9.25
CA ALA A 49 8.67 -0.51 8.11
C ALA A 49 7.18 -0.67 7.82
N LEU A 50 6.84 -0.82 6.54
CA LEU A 50 5.46 -0.92 6.10
C LEU A 50 5.31 -2.17 5.25
N GLN A 51 4.53 -3.14 5.73
CA GLN A 51 4.20 -4.31 4.93
C GLN A 51 3.11 -3.91 3.94
N THR A 52 3.37 -4.12 2.67
CA THR A 52 2.42 -3.77 1.61
C THR A 52 2.05 -5.04 0.86
N ARG A 53 0.74 -5.28 0.75
CA ARG A 53 0.22 -6.44 0.02
C ARG A 53 -0.65 -5.94 -1.13
N VAL A 54 -0.43 -6.49 -2.32
CA VAL A 54 -1.27 -6.15 -3.48
C VAL A 54 -2.51 -7.03 -3.42
N MET A 55 -3.66 -6.39 -3.19
CA MET A 55 -4.93 -7.10 -3.11
C MET A 55 -5.51 -7.32 -4.50
N SER A 56 -5.31 -6.37 -5.40
CA SER A 56 -5.75 -6.47 -6.79
C SER A 56 -4.90 -5.54 -7.64
N GLY A 57 -4.87 -5.79 -8.95
CA GLY A 57 -4.13 -4.96 -9.89
C GLY A 57 -2.65 -5.29 -9.95
N GLU A 58 -1.91 -4.40 -10.60
CA GLU A 58 -0.45 -4.50 -10.73
C GLU A 58 0.19 -3.17 -10.40
N PHE A 59 1.30 -3.23 -9.69
CA PHE A 59 2.00 -2.03 -9.24
C PHE A 59 3.49 -2.15 -9.48
N GLU A 60 4.12 -1.03 -9.78
CA GLU A 60 5.56 -0.93 -9.89
C GLU A 60 6.06 -0.17 -8.66
N PHE A 61 6.88 -0.83 -7.84
CA PHE A 61 7.43 -0.22 -6.64
C PHE A 61 8.88 0.16 -6.87
N THR A 62 9.24 1.35 -6.38
CA THR A 62 10.61 1.84 -6.39
C THR A 62 11.10 1.94 -4.95
N LEU A 63 12.19 1.24 -4.65
CA LEU A 63 12.83 1.24 -3.33
C LEU A 63 14.29 1.65 -3.53
N GLY A 64 14.65 2.83 -3.02
CA GLY A 64 15.99 3.36 -3.27
C GLY A 64 16.20 3.48 -4.78
N GLY A 65 17.15 2.74 -5.33
CA GLY A 65 17.40 2.74 -6.76
C GLY A 65 16.77 1.59 -7.53
N ASP A 66 16.04 0.71 -6.84
CA ASP A 66 15.52 -0.52 -7.46
C ASP A 66 14.03 -0.42 -7.72
N THR A 67 13.62 -0.99 -8.85
CA THR A 67 12.21 -1.02 -9.27
C THR A 67 11.79 -2.47 -9.50
N ARG A 68 10.60 -2.84 -9.03
CA ARG A 68 10.05 -4.17 -9.29
C ARG A 68 8.53 -4.11 -9.42
N VAL A 69 8.00 -5.04 -10.19
CA VAL A 69 6.55 -5.18 -10.38
C VAL A 69 6.01 -6.18 -9.37
N VAL A 70 4.92 -5.80 -8.70
CA VAL A 70 4.26 -6.63 -7.70
C VAL A 70 2.80 -6.78 -8.12
N ARG A 71 2.30 -8.00 -8.12
CA ARG A 71 0.97 -8.34 -8.61
C ARG A 71 0.07 -8.84 -7.49
N ALA A 72 -1.21 -8.95 -7.79
CA ALA A 72 -2.20 -9.42 -6.82
C ALA A 72 -1.74 -10.72 -6.14
N GLY A 73 -1.87 -10.77 -4.83
CA GLY A 73 -1.43 -11.90 -4.01
C GLY A 73 0.00 -11.81 -3.54
N GLU A 74 0.80 -10.91 -4.10
CA GLU A 74 2.18 -10.72 -3.69
C GLU A 74 2.30 -9.58 -2.68
N SER A 75 3.38 -9.57 -1.92
CA SER A 75 3.62 -8.53 -0.93
C SER A 75 5.11 -8.22 -0.86
N LEU A 76 5.41 -7.05 -0.29
CA LEU A 76 6.78 -6.65 -0.01
C LEU A 76 6.78 -5.79 1.25
N THR A 77 7.96 -5.63 1.84
CA THR A 77 8.12 -4.74 2.99
C THR A 77 8.91 -3.52 2.56
N LEU A 78 8.34 -2.35 2.81
CA LEU A 78 9.02 -1.08 2.60
C LEU A 78 9.81 -0.78 3.88
N PRO A 79 11.16 -0.72 3.80
CA PRO A 79 11.96 -0.49 5.01
C PRO A 79 11.74 0.88 5.61
N ALA A 80 11.91 0.99 6.92
CA ALA A 80 11.84 2.28 7.59
C ALA A 80 12.92 3.22 7.05
N ASN A 81 12.57 4.49 6.88
CA ASN A 81 13.49 5.56 6.50
C ASN A 81 14.13 5.39 5.12
N VAL A 82 13.58 4.55 4.27
CA VAL A 82 14.03 4.38 2.89
C VAL A 82 12.98 5.01 1.97
N ALA A 83 13.44 5.85 1.04
CA ALA A 83 12.54 6.48 0.08
C ALA A 83 11.90 5.41 -0.81
N SER A 84 10.58 5.39 -0.87
CA SER A 84 9.84 4.43 -1.67
C SER A 84 8.66 5.11 -2.35
N GLY A 85 8.29 4.60 -3.51
CA GLY A 85 7.14 5.07 -4.24
C GLY A 85 6.51 3.94 -5.01
N CYS A 86 5.31 4.17 -5.55
CA CYS A 86 4.67 3.17 -6.38
C CYS A 86 3.89 3.83 -7.52
N PHE A 87 3.81 3.10 -8.62
CA PHE A 87 3.05 3.48 -9.80
C PHE A 87 2.05 2.38 -10.11
N CYS A 88 0.80 2.74 -10.33
CA CYS A 88 -0.25 1.77 -10.61
C CYS A 88 -0.30 1.44 -12.11
N LEU A 89 0.09 0.22 -12.46
CA LEU A 89 0.07 -0.23 -13.85
C LEU A 89 -1.33 -0.63 -14.29
N SER A 90 -2.08 -1.32 -13.43
CA SER A 90 -3.48 -1.58 -13.67
C SER A 90 -4.23 -1.35 -12.37
N ALA A 91 -5.42 -0.75 -12.47
CA ALA A 91 -6.20 -0.31 -11.32
C ALA A 91 -6.30 -1.40 -10.25
N GLY A 92 -6.09 -1.03 -9.00
CA GLY A 92 -6.08 -2.01 -7.95
C GLY A 92 -6.05 -1.40 -6.55
N VAL A 93 -5.83 -2.29 -5.57
CA VAL A 93 -5.86 -1.94 -4.15
C VAL A 93 -4.63 -2.49 -3.46
N LEU A 94 -4.00 -1.64 -2.66
CA LEU A 94 -2.90 -2.02 -1.77
C LEU A 94 -3.41 -2.09 -0.33
N LEU A 95 -2.94 -3.08 0.42
CA LEU A 95 -3.17 -3.18 1.86
C LEU A 95 -1.87 -2.83 2.55
N GLU A 96 -1.89 -1.80 3.38
CA GLU A 96 -0.71 -1.30 4.09
C GLU A 96 -0.82 -1.59 5.57
N ILE A 97 0.16 -2.29 6.13
CA ILE A 97 0.18 -2.67 7.54
C ILE A 97 1.48 -2.16 8.15
N PRO A 98 1.43 -1.03 8.90
CA PRO A 98 2.64 -0.52 9.55
C PRO A 98 3.20 -1.53 10.55
N GLN A 99 4.51 -1.69 10.53
CA GLN A 99 5.22 -2.58 11.44
C GLN A 99 5.75 -1.73 12.58
N THR A 100 4.88 -1.41 13.53
CA THR A 100 5.23 -0.53 14.65
C THR A 100 5.94 -1.33 15.73
N ARG A 101 7.18 -1.04 15.95
CA ARG A 101 7.96 -1.70 16.99
C ARG A 101 8.93 -0.75 17.57
#